data_f29d52e3236b0818e8352e0fc47423ed
#
_entry.id   f29d52e3236b0818e8352e0fc47423ed
#
_cell.length_a   1.000
_cell.length_b   1.000
_cell.length_c   1.000
_cell.angle_alpha   90.00
_cell.angle_beta   90.00
_cell.angle_gamma   90.00
#
_symmetry.space_group_name_H-M   'P 1'
#
loop_
_entity.id
_entity.type
_entity.pdbx_description
1 polymer ?
#
loop_
_entity_poly.entity_id
_entity_poly.type
_entity_poly.pdbx_seq_one_letter_code
_entity_poly.pdbx_strand_id
1 'polypeptide(L)'
;MKKNKNTKAASGKNQRFQPHFRKFKNAKFTGHPQFVYDEEGREYKVLGITSSPKTNGVLNVKLERNPEPNNNKPAYVRPVPDKVDKGVRNDKLKGWKFTPNDKKKVHGIIDAHNKKK
;
A
#
# COMPACT_ATOMS: atom_id res chain seq x y z
N MET A 1 11.25 30.37 11.26
CA MET A 1 11.29 29.66 11.58
C MET A 1 11.09 29.14 11.90
N LYS A 2 10.97 29.25 11.25
CA LYS A 2 10.84 28.51 11.52
C LYS A 2 10.74 27.92 11.51
N LYS A 3 10.83 28.15 11.03
CA LYS A 3 10.94 27.36 11.03
C LYS A 3 10.94 26.67 10.92
N ASN A 4 10.98 26.92 10.36
CA ASN A 4 11.19 26.02 10.31
C ASN A 4 11.24 25.47 10.08
N LYS A 5 11.36 25.86 9.75
CA LYS A 5 11.57 25.21 9.62
C LYS A 5 11.68 24.45 9.41
N ASN A 6 11.82 24.64 8.93
CA ASN A 6 12.11 23.77 8.82
C ASN A 6 12.29 23.11 8.63
N THR A 7 12.49 23.33 8.31
CA THR A 7 12.77 22.58 8.23
C THR A 7 12.90 21.80 7.99
N LYS A 8 13.11 21.89 7.62
CA LYS A 8 13.27 21.06 7.45
C LYS A 8 13.32 20.24 7.07
N ALA A 9 13.47 20.39 6.68
CA ALA A 9 13.47 19.52 6.33
C ALA A 9 13.58 18.67 6.18
N ALA A 10 13.72 18.72 5.94
CA ALA A 10 13.73 17.85 5.78
C ALA A 10 13.66 17.03 5.76
N SER A 11 13.62 16.84 5.51
CA SER A 11 13.40 15.91 5.55
C SER A 11 13.00 15.26 5.37
N GLY A 12 12.81 15.24 5.14
CA GLY A 12 12.23 14.61 4.98
C GLY A 12 11.80 14.02 4.74
N LYS A 13 11.81 13.71 4.31
CA LYS A 13 11.27 13.09 4.17
C LYS A 13 10.37 12.81 4.45
N ASN A 14 10.12 12.53 4.32
CA ASN A 14 9.39 12.23 4.74
C ASN A 14 8.54 12.11 5.33
N GLN A 15 9.03 11.79 5.27
CA GLN A 15 8.10 11.73 6.35
C GLN A 15 6.75 12.33 6.02
N ARG A 16 6.60 12.86 4.93
CA ARG A 16 5.33 13.46 4.48
C ARG A 16 4.55 12.55 3.58
N PHE A 17 5.07 11.38 3.32
CA PHE A 17 4.34 10.46 2.47
C PHE A 17 3.04 10.03 3.13
N GLN A 18 1.92 10.12 2.39
CA GLN A 18 0.61 9.70 2.87
C GLN A 18 0.23 8.40 2.20
N PRO A 19 0.12 7.30 2.94
CA PRO A 19 -0.30 6.04 2.35
C PRO A 19 -1.67 6.16 1.69
N HIS A 20 -1.82 5.51 0.55
CA HIS A 20 -3.06 5.58 -0.21
C HIS A 20 -3.15 4.40 -1.17
N PHE A 21 -4.24 4.30 -1.92
CA PHE A 21 -4.46 3.20 -2.85
C PHE A 21 -4.35 3.69 -4.29
N ARG A 22 -3.78 2.85 -5.16
CA ARG A 22 -3.69 3.11 -6.59
C ARG A 22 -3.90 1.82 -7.36
N LYS A 23 -4.34 1.96 -8.60
CA LYS A 23 -4.45 0.85 -9.53
C LYS A 23 -3.48 1.10 -10.67
N PHE A 24 -2.54 0.20 -10.88
CA PHE A 24 -1.51 0.36 -11.89
C PHE A 24 -1.84 -0.46 -13.12
N LYS A 25 -1.58 0.13 -14.29
CA LYS A 25 -1.90 -0.51 -15.57
C LYS A 25 -0.65 -1.15 -16.15
N ASN A 26 -0.28 -2.30 -15.57
CA ASN A 26 0.77 -3.11 -16.14
C ASN A 26 0.45 -4.58 -15.91
N ALA A 27 1.12 -5.44 -16.67
CA ALA A 27 0.84 -6.87 -16.67
C ALA A 27 1.10 -7.52 -15.31
N LYS A 28 2.07 -7.01 -14.57
CA LYS A 28 2.46 -7.60 -13.29
C LYS A 28 1.32 -7.55 -12.27
N PHE A 29 0.59 -6.45 -12.25
CA PHE A 29 -0.47 -6.27 -11.25
C PHE A 29 -1.86 -6.55 -11.81
N THR A 30 -1.99 -6.71 -13.12
CA THR A 30 -3.22 -7.13 -13.80
C THR A 30 -4.45 -6.33 -13.38
N GLY A 31 -4.27 -5.03 -13.12
CA GLY A 31 -5.38 -4.18 -12.73
C GLY A 31 -5.84 -4.31 -11.29
N HIS A 32 -5.17 -5.12 -10.47
CA HIS A 32 -5.52 -5.25 -9.06
C HIS A 32 -5.12 -3.99 -8.29
N PRO A 33 -5.94 -3.56 -7.33
CA PRO A 33 -5.58 -2.41 -6.50
C PRO A 33 -4.33 -2.68 -5.68
N GLN A 34 -3.55 -1.63 -5.44
CA GLN A 34 -2.34 -1.72 -4.64
C GLN A 34 -2.42 -0.69 -3.51
N PHE A 35 -2.08 -1.10 -2.31
CA PHE A 35 -1.92 -0.16 -1.21
C PHE A 35 -0.49 0.37 -1.27
N VAL A 36 -0.37 1.66 -1.54
CA VAL A 36 0.94 2.32 -1.64
C VAL A 36 1.30 2.81 -0.25
N TYR A 37 2.27 2.15 0.38
CA TYR A 37 2.58 2.46 1.78
C TYR A 37 3.82 3.30 1.96
N ASP A 38 4.62 3.46 0.92
CA ASP A 38 5.85 4.26 1.00
C ASP A 38 6.36 4.52 -0.41
N GLU A 39 7.42 5.27 -0.50
CA GLU A 39 8.09 5.55 -1.77
C GLU A 39 9.58 5.63 -1.54
N GLU A 40 10.33 5.36 -2.58
CA GLU A 40 11.78 5.41 -2.53
C GLU A 40 12.29 5.76 -3.93
N GLY A 41 12.84 6.97 -4.11
CA GLY A 41 13.30 7.41 -5.43
C GLY A 41 12.14 7.43 -6.42
N ARG A 42 12.31 6.69 -7.51
CA ARG A 42 11.31 6.65 -8.57
C ARG A 42 10.29 5.52 -8.39
N GLU A 43 10.29 4.86 -7.25
CA GLU A 43 9.42 3.72 -7.03
C GLU A 43 8.46 3.92 -5.87
N TYR A 44 7.25 3.38 -6.01
CA TYR A 44 6.33 3.20 -4.91
C TYR A 44 6.56 1.81 -4.31
N LYS A 45 6.37 1.70 -3.00
CA LYS A 45 6.35 0.41 -2.31
C LYS A 45 4.90 0.06 -2.06
N VAL A 46 4.51 -1.14 -2.48
CA VAL A 46 3.09 -1.49 -2.53
C VAL A 46 2.79 -2.88 -1.95
N LEU A 47 1.53 -3.05 -1.53
CA LEU A 47 0.98 -4.34 -1.16
C LEU A 47 -0.29 -4.56 -1.95
N GLY A 48 -0.42 -5.72 -2.60
CA GLY A 48 -1.57 -6.01 -3.43
C GLY A 48 -2.82 -6.28 -2.61
N ILE A 49 -3.96 -5.83 -3.12
CA ILE A 49 -5.28 -6.12 -2.55
C ILE A 49 -5.98 -7.05 -3.54
N THR A 50 -6.50 -8.16 -3.03
CA THR A 50 -7.07 -9.19 -3.90
C THR A 50 -8.35 -9.74 -3.27
N SER A 51 -9.16 -10.42 -4.09
CA SER A 51 -10.36 -11.11 -3.62
C SER A 51 -10.08 -12.57 -3.32
N SER A 52 -8.86 -13.04 -3.56
CA SER A 52 -8.50 -14.44 -3.40
C SER A 52 -7.80 -14.71 -2.06
N PRO A 53 -8.17 -15.79 -1.37
CA PRO A 53 -7.50 -16.12 -0.10
C PRO A 53 -6.07 -16.63 -0.29
N LYS A 54 -5.69 -16.96 -1.53
CA LYS A 54 -4.38 -17.53 -1.82
C LYS A 54 -3.93 -17.11 -3.21
N THR A 55 -2.66 -16.75 -3.35
CA THR A 55 -2.10 -16.35 -4.63
C THR A 55 -0.74 -17.02 -4.79
N ASN A 56 -0.58 -17.79 -5.89
CA ASN A 56 0.70 -18.45 -6.18
C ASN A 56 1.25 -19.23 -5.00
N GLY A 57 0.37 -19.96 -4.30
CA GLY A 57 0.79 -20.79 -3.17
C GLY A 57 0.97 -20.06 -1.85
N VAL A 58 0.82 -18.74 -1.83
CA VAL A 58 0.96 -17.93 -0.63
C VAL A 58 -0.40 -17.55 -0.08
N LEU A 59 -0.62 -17.79 1.20
CA LEU A 59 -1.87 -17.40 1.86
C LEU A 59 -1.90 -15.87 2.01
N ASN A 60 -2.99 -15.28 1.57
CA ASN A 60 -3.20 -13.85 1.73
C ASN A 60 -3.85 -13.60 3.09
N VAL A 61 -3.69 -12.40 3.62
CA VAL A 61 -4.21 -12.04 4.94
C VAL A 61 -5.60 -11.45 4.78
N LYS A 62 -6.59 -12.10 5.39
CA LYS A 62 -7.97 -11.64 5.28
C LYS A 62 -8.15 -10.31 6.00
N LEU A 63 -8.80 -9.37 5.31
CA LEU A 63 -9.14 -8.08 5.88
C LEU A 63 -10.51 -8.17 6.55
N GLU A 64 -10.69 -7.39 7.61
CA GLU A 64 -11.95 -7.29 8.31
C GLU A 64 -13.02 -6.69 7.40
N ARG A 65 -12.61 -5.77 6.53
CA ARG A 65 -13.51 -5.04 5.65
C ARG A 65 -12.82 -4.73 4.33
N ASN A 66 -13.58 -4.81 3.24
CA ASN A 66 -13.07 -4.41 1.93
C ASN A 66 -12.71 -2.91 1.97
N PRO A 67 -11.48 -2.54 1.59
CA PRO A 67 -11.11 -1.13 1.60
C PRO A 67 -11.83 -0.29 0.55
N GLU A 68 -12.40 -0.92 -0.47
CA GLU A 68 -13.17 -0.18 -1.47
C GLU A 68 -14.49 0.30 -0.89
N PRO A 69 -14.82 1.60 -1.04
CA PRO A 69 -16.09 2.12 -0.53
C PRO A 69 -17.28 1.34 -1.07
N ASN A 70 -18.25 1.03 -0.19
CA ASN A 70 -19.50 0.38 -0.56
C ASN A 70 -19.35 -1.00 -1.18
N ASN A 71 -18.23 -1.68 -0.92
CA ASN A 71 -18.01 -3.04 -1.40
C ASN A 71 -17.99 -3.98 -0.20
N ASN A 72 -18.96 -4.90 -0.14
CA ASN A 72 -19.10 -5.84 0.96
C ASN A 72 -18.43 -7.19 0.71
N LYS A 73 -17.79 -7.35 -0.42
CA LYS A 73 -17.15 -8.63 -0.76
C LYS A 73 -15.87 -8.81 0.06
N PRO A 74 -15.50 -10.06 0.35
CA PRO A 74 -14.25 -10.32 1.06
C PRO A 74 -13.06 -9.76 0.32
N ALA A 75 -12.09 -9.28 1.08
CA ALA A 75 -10.84 -8.76 0.52
C ALA A 75 -9.67 -9.24 1.34
N TYR A 76 -8.52 -9.34 0.70
CA TYR A 76 -7.30 -9.85 1.31
C TYR A 76 -6.14 -8.97 0.90
N VAL A 77 -5.11 -8.90 1.74
CA VAL A 77 -3.87 -8.22 1.37
C VAL A 77 -2.79 -9.29 1.17
N ARG A 78 -2.04 -9.16 0.08
CA ARG A 78 -0.92 -10.05 -0.19
C ARG A 78 0.23 -9.67 0.74
N PRO A 79 0.78 -10.63 1.51
CA PRO A 79 1.84 -10.31 2.47
C PRO A 79 3.24 -10.27 1.84
N VAL A 80 3.31 -9.98 0.54
CA VAL A 80 4.58 -9.92 -0.19
C VAL A 80 4.71 -8.52 -0.79
N PRO A 81 5.44 -7.62 -0.12
CA PRO A 81 5.63 -6.27 -0.64
C PRO A 81 6.32 -6.26 -2.01
N ASP A 82 5.99 -5.29 -2.80
CA ASP A 82 6.53 -5.15 -4.13
C ASP A 82 6.84 -3.69 -4.41
N LYS A 83 7.45 -3.41 -5.55
CA LYS A 83 7.78 -2.06 -5.97
C LYS A 83 7.23 -1.82 -7.36
N VAL A 84 6.85 -0.58 -7.65
CA VAL A 84 6.38 -0.21 -8.97
C VAL A 84 6.89 1.18 -9.30
N ASP A 85 7.41 1.35 -10.53
CA ASP A 85 7.91 2.64 -10.98
C ASP A 85 6.77 3.64 -11.05
N LYS A 86 7.02 4.85 -10.55
CA LYS A 86 6.00 5.91 -10.53
C LYS A 86 5.52 6.31 -11.92
N GLY A 87 6.34 6.04 -12.94
CA GLY A 87 5.99 6.33 -14.32
C GLY A 87 4.99 5.38 -14.94
N VAL A 88 4.73 4.23 -14.30
CA VAL A 88 3.71 3.31 -14.79
C VAL A 88 2.34 3.97 -14.69
N ARG A 89 1.56 3.91 -15.77
CA ARG A 89 0.22 4.51 -15.79
C ARG A 89 -0.61 3.98 -14.63
N ASN A 90 -1.24 4.87 -13.88
CA ASN A 90 -2.01 4.47 -12.72
C ASN A 90 -3.08 5.49 -12.39
N ASP A 91 -4.06 5.05 -11.59
CA ASP A 91 -5.13 5.89 -11.08
C ASP A 91 -5.13 5.84 -9.56
N LYS A 92 -5.24 6.99 -8.92
CA LYS A 92 -5.39 7.06 -7.48
C LYS A 92 -6.83 6.68 -7.13
N LEU A 93 -6.99 5.79 -6.15
CA LEU A 93 -8.31 5.32 -5.75
C LEU A 93 -8.80 6.12 -4.55
N LYS A 94 -9.72 7.03 -4.80
CA LYS A 94 -10.21 7.94 -3.77
C LYS A 94 -11.21 7.24 -2.84
N GLY A 95 -11.16 7.60 -1.56
CA GLY A 95 -12.10 7.06 -0.60
C GLY A 95 -11.78 5.68 -0.06
N TRP A 96 -10.79 5.01 -0.63
CA TRP A 96 -10.36 3.69 -0.16
C TRP A 96 -9.63 3.84 1.17
N LYS A 97 -9.92 2.95 2.11
CA LYS A 97 -9.23 2.99 3.39
C LYS A 97 -9.38 1.67 4.14
N PHE A 98 -8.45 1.42 5.06
CA PHE A 98 -8.53 0.27 5.96
C PHE A 98 -9.26 0.66 7.24
N THR A 99 -9.88 -0.32 7.90
CA THR A 99 -10.33 -0.13 9.28
C THR A 99 -9.10 -0.04 10.17
N PRO A 100 -9.23 0.46 11.41
CA PRO A 100 -8.10 0.47 12.35
C PRO A 100 -7.48 -0.91 12.56
N ASN A 101 -8.31 -1.96 12.65
CA ASN A 101 -7.79 -3.32 12.81
C ASN A 101 -7.03 -3.78 11.59
N ASP A 102 -7.54 -3.50 10.40
CA ASP A 102 -6.86 -3.89 9.16
C ASP A 102 -5.57 -3.11 8.99
N LYS A 103 -5.57 -1.85 9.40
CA LYS A 103 -4.36 -1.03 9.35
C LYS A 103 -3.25 -1.67 10.20
N LYS A 104 -3.60 -2.21 11.36
CA LYS A 104 -2.62 -2.91 12.20
C LYS A 104 -2.08 -4.16 11.52
N LYS A 105 -2.94 -4.92 10.84
CA LYS A 105 -2.51 -6.10 10.10
C LYS A 105 -1.51 -5.73 9.02
N VAL A 106 -1.80 -4.69 8.28
CA VAL A 106 -0.95 -4.22 7.19
C VAL A 106 0.39 -3.73 7.73
N HIS A 107 0.38 -2.98 8.81
CA HIS A 107 1.61 -2.51 9.44
C HIS A 107 2.46 -3.68 9.91
N GLY A 108 1.83 -4.74 10.42
CA GLY A 108 2.55 -5.94 10.82
C GLY A 108 3.26 -6.61 9.66
N ILE A 109 2.61 -6.65 8.50
CA ILE A 109 3.22 -7.21 7.29
C ILE A 109 4.44 -6.39 6.87
N ILE A 110 4.28 -5.07 6.86
CA ILE A 110 5.37 -4.17 6.47
C ILE A 110 6.55 -4.29 7.44
N ASP A 111 6.26 -4.28 8.74
CA ASP A 111 7.30 -4.39 9.76
C ASP A 111 8.06 -5.71 9.65
N ALA A 112 7.35 -6.81 9.42
CA ALA A 112 7.98 -8.12 9.26
C ALA A 112 8.91 -8.13 8.05
N HIS A 113 8.46 -7.52 6.95
CA HIS A 113 9.28 -7.44 5.74
C HIS A 113 10.54 -6.61 5.99
N ASN A 114 10.40 -5.47 6.67
CA ASN A 114 11.52 -4.60 6.94
C ASN A 114 12.56 -5.24 7.85
N LYS A 115 12.12 -6.07 8.77
CA LYS A 115 13.05 -6.78 9.68
C LYS A 115 13.90 -7.83 8.98
N LYS A 116 13.47 -8.29 7.81
CA LYS A 116 14.23 -9.29 7.06
C LYS A 116 15.39 -8.72 6.27
N LYS A 117 15.51 -7.43 6.22
CA LYS A 117 16.58 -6.77 5.46
C LYS A 117 17.88 -6.70 6.23
#